data_6d2aecc9358e35cd45812ff64a80aded
#
_entry.id   6d2aecc9358e35cd45812ff64a80aded
#
_cell.length_a   1.000
_cell.length_b   1.000
_cell.length_c   1.000
_cell.angle_alpha   90.00
_cell.angle_beta   90.00
_cell.angle_gamma   90.00
#
_symmetry.space_group_name_H-M   'P 1'
#
loop_
_entity.id
_entity.type
_entity.pdbx_description
1 polymer ?
#
loop_
_entity_poly.entity_id
_entity_poly.type
_entity_poly.pdbx_seq_one_letter_code
_entity_poly.pdbx_strand_id
1 'polypeptide(L)'
;VNAAASHLEGFGSLLGVARAQSENFKCLCSDGVAVVNVYSKFAEFWQGKLKQTKTLTFSPQQKNDADFRAEDITIGLDGCAAFHLVCPQGDMSIQLTIPGVHNVGNALVAAALTLQVGASLENVRDGLLAMKQVSGRLNVKQLTEQVRLLDDTYNANVASVNAAIDTLSSFSGIRVLVLGDMKELGEKARFYHEQVGEYAKQKGINYLYTMGVLSQSASAVFNENSGHFSDVESLLAAMESNLLLHQRDISILVKGSRSSKMERVVEAVEASALGKHDSRRERIAC
;
A
#
# COMPACT_ATOMS: atom_id res chain seq x y z
N VAL A 1 2.35 -3.54 -16.86
CA VAL A 1 3.20 -2.38 -16.50
C VAL A 1 2.38 -1.28 -15.85
N ASN A 2 2.99 -0.54 -14.94
CA ASN A 2 2.43 0.62 -14.27
C ASN A 2 3.58 1.62 -13.96
N ALA A 3 3.30 2.93 -13.92
CA ALA A 3 4.30 3.94 -13.59
C ALA A 3 3.76 4.88 -12.49
N ALA A 4 4.53 4.98 -11.43
CA ALA A 4 4.27 5.88 -10.31
C ALA A 4 5.51 6.75 -10.03
N ALA A 5 5.37 7.78 -9.21
CA ALA A 5 6.48 8.65 -8.80
C ALA A 5 7.43 7.88 -7.86
N SER A 6 8.25 7.01 -8.46
CA SER A 6 9.31 6.24 -7.82
C SER A 6 10.57 6.33 -8.67
N HIS A 7 11.73 6.30 -8.04
CA HIS A 7 13.04 6.38 -8.71
C HIS A 7 13.21 7.62 -9.61
N LEU A 8 12.53 8.73 -9.26
CA LEU A 8 12.55 9.96 -10.06
C LEU A 8 13.95 10.56 -10.17
N GLU A 9 14.78 10.37 -9.16
CA GLU A 9 16.17 10.82 -9.14
C GLU A 9 16.99 10.14 -10.24
N GLY A 10 16.78 8.83 -10.46
CA GLY A 10 17.46 8.07 -11.51
C GLY A 10 16.87 8.25 -12.91
N PHE A 11 15.54 8.39 -13.02
CA PHE A 11 14.86 8.48 -14.32
C PHE A 11 14.47 9.90 -14.73
N GLY A 12 14.75 10.91 -13.91
CA GLY A 12 14.55 12.32 -14.17
C GLY A 12 13.10 12.78 -14.21
N SER A 13 12.16 11.91 -14.58
CA SER A 13 10.74 12.25 -14.69
C SER A 13 9.86 11.00 -14.66
N LEU A 14 8.56 11.21 -14.44
CA LEU A 14 7.58 10.12 -14.51
C LEU A 14 7.47 9.52 -15.94
N LEU A 15 7.71 10.29 -16.97
CA LEU A 15 7.84 9.77 -18.33
C LEU A 15 9.11 8.92 -18.48
N GLY A 16 10.20 9.26 -17.79
CA GLY A 16 11.42 8.46 -17.72
C GLY A 16 11.12 7.09 -17.08
N VAL A 17 10.39 7.05 -15.97
CA VAL A 17 9.91 5.80 -15.36
C VAL A 17 9.06 4.99 -16.34
N ALA A 18 8.10 5.61 -17.04
CA ALA A 18 7.26 4.92 -18.01
C ALA A 18 8.06 4.36 -19.21
N ARG A 19 9.10 5.07 -19.65
CA ARG A 19 10.02 4.60 -20.70
C ARG A 19 10.82 3.38 -20.22
N ALA A 20 11.41 3.45 -19.03
CA ALA A 20 12.14 2.32 -18.44
C ALA A 20 11.25 1.08 -18.29
N GLN A 21 10.04 1.24 -17.76
CA GLN A 21 9.07 0.13 -17.68
C GLN A 21 8.74 -0.47 -19.06
N SER A 22 8.72 0.34 -20.12
CA SER A 22 8.43 -0.15 -21.47
C SER A 22 9.60 -0.94 -22.11
N GLU A 23 10.78 -0.94 -21.52
CA GLU A 23 11.91 -1.75 -22.01
C GLU A 23 11.65 -3.24 -21.86
N ASN A 24 10.84 -3.64 -20.88
CA ASN A 24 10.38 -5.03 -20.73
C ASN A 24 9.68 -5.56 -21.99
N PHE A 25 9.06 -4.70 -22.79
CA PHE A 25 8.39 -5.10 -24.04
C PHE A 25 9.37 -5.57 -25.11
N LYS A 26 10.63 -5.11 -25.07
CA LYS A 26 11.67 -5.53 -26.03
C LYS A 26 12.09 -6.99 -25.83
N CYS A 27 11.83 -7.55 -24.65
CA CYS A 27 12.17 -8.93 -24.30
C CYS A 27 11.04 -9.93 -24.61
N LEU A 28 9.88 -9.44 -25.11
CA LEU A 28 8.79 -10.33 -25.50
C LEU A 28 9.14 -11.09 -26.77
N CYS A 29 8.96 -12.39 -26.74
CA CYS A 29 9.03 -13.25 -27.93
C CYS A 29 7.82 -13.00 -28.85
N SER A 30 7.84 -13.59 -30.03
CA SER A 30 6.80 -13.38 -31.07
C SER A 30 5.39 -13.74 -30.61
N ASP A 31 5.25 -14.68 -29.68
CA ASP A 31 4.02 -15.14 -29.05
C ASP A 31 3.79 -14.54 -27.65
N GLY A 32 4.67 -13.65 -27.23
CA GLY A 32 4.62 -12.97 -25.92
C GLY A 32 3.38 -12.09 -25.78
N VAL A 33 2.88 -11.98 -24.54
CA VAL A 33 1.71 -11.19 -24.19
C VAL A 33 2.08 -10.06 -23.25
N ALA A 34 1.68 -8.84 -23.59
CA ALA A 34 1.83 -7.68 -22.71
C ALA A 34 0.52 -7.44 -21.93
N VAL A 35 0.65 -7.11 -20.64
CA VAL A 35 -0.49 -6.73 -19.78
C VAL A 35 -0.36 -5.25 -19.41
N VAL A 36 -1.37 -4.46 -19.78
CA VAL A 36 -1.33 -2.99 -19.67
C VAL A 36 -2.52 -2.47 -18.86
N ASN A 37 -2.24 -1.57 -17.91
CA ASN A 37 -3.28 -0.83 -17.19
C ASN A 37 -3.85 0.26 -18.11
N VAL A 38 -5.12 0.14 -18.51
CA VAL A 38 -5.79 1.09 -19.42
C VAL A 38 -6.03 2.46 -18.78
N TYR A 39 -6.03 2.56 -17.47
CA TYR A 39 -6.22 3.83 -16.74
C TYR A 39 -4.91 4.50 -16.33
N SER A 40 -3.78 3.89 -16.66
CA SER A 40 -2.51 4.60 -16.54
C SER A 40 -2.49 5.77 -17.53
N LYS A 41 -2.04 6.94 -17.07
CA LYS A 41 -1.80 8.10 -17.95
C LYS A 41 -0.77 7.82 -19.06
N PHE A 42 -0.10 6.68 -19.01
CA PHE A 42 0.85 6.21 -20.03
C PHE A 42 0.30 5.04 -20.86
N ALA A 43 -0.98 4.70 -20.72
CA ALA A 43 -1.58 3.58 -21.47
C ALA A 43 -1.37 3.72 -22.98
N GLU A 44 -1.71 4.87 -23.57
CA GLU A 44 -1.52 5.16 -25.00
C GLU A 44 -0.04 5.10 -25.42
N PHE A 45 0.86 5.63 -24.59
CA PHE A 45 2.30 5.55 -24.84
C PHE A 45 2.80 4.10 -24.92
N TRP A 46 2.34 3.23 -24.04
CA TRP A 46 2.71 1.81 -24.05
C TRP A 46 2.02 1.06 -25.19
N GLN A 47 0.74 1.29 -25.42
CA GLN A 47 0.00 0.68 -26.54
C GLN A 47 0.64 1.05 -27.89
N GLY A 48 1.10 2.30 -28.04
CA GLY A 48 1.84 2.74 -29.23
C GLY A 48 3.13 1.95 -29.51
N LYS A 49 3.76 1.38 -28.46
CA LYS A 49 4.96 0.53 -28.57
C LYS A 49 4.63 -0.97 -28.81
N LEU A 50 3.40 -1.37 -28.55
CA LEU A 50 2.94 -2.76 -28.59
C LEU A 50 2.12 -3.11 -29.82
N LYS A 51 2.17 -2.30 -30.89
CA LYS A 51 1.32 -2.43 -32.10
C LYS A 51 1.30 -3.81 -32.73
N GLN A 52 2.36 -4.61 -32.56
CA GLN A 52 2.49 -5.94 -33.14
C GLN A 52 2.50 -7.05 -32.07
N THR A 53 2.26 -6.68 -30.79
CA THR A 53 2.29 -7.61 -29.65
C THR A 53 0.89 -7.84 -29.16
N LYS A 54 0.53 -9.09 -28.90
CA LYS A 54 -0.72 -9.43 -28.22
C LYS A 54 -0.77 -8.69 -26.88
N THR A 55 -1.78 -7.84 -26.72
CA THR A 55 -1.92 -7.02 -25.52
C THR A 55 -3.22 -7.37 -24.82
N LEU A 56 -3.14 -7.64 -23.52
CA LEU A 56 -4.26 -7.73 -22.61
C LEU A 56 -4.31 -6.49 -21.74
N THR A 57 -5.50 -6.06 -21.46
CA THR A 57 -5.77 -4.87 -20.68
C THR A 57 -6.35 -5.22 -19.32
N PHE A 58 -6.03 -4.44 -18.30
CA PHE A 58 -6.67 -4.57 -17.00
C PHE A 58 -7.09 -3.22 -16.43
N SER A 59 -8.14 -3.26 -15.62
CA SER A 59 -8.65 -2.10 -14.89
C SER A 59 -8.90 -2.45 -13.43
N PRO A 60 -8.20 -1.82 -12.47
CA PRO A 60 -8.52 -1.94 -11.05
C PRO A 60 -9.75 -1.11 -10.64
N GLN A 61 -10.27 -0.30 -11.56
CA GLN A 61 -11.49 0.50 -11.36
C GLN A 61 -12.65 -0.20 -12.08
N GLN A 62 -13.86 -0.10 -11.51
CA GLN A 62 -15.09 -0.68 -12.08
C GLN A 62 -15.49 0.01 -13.40
N LYS A 63 -14.74 -0.26 -14.49
CA LYS A 63 -15.05 0.25 -15.82
C LYS A 63 -14.93 -0.85 -16.87
N ASN A 64 -15.87 -0.85 -17.81
CA ASN A 64 -16.20 -2.01 -18.65
C ASN A 64 -15.28 -2.29 -19.85
N ASP A 65 -14.19 -1.51 -20.03
CA ASP A 65 -13.42 -1.52 -21.29
C ASP A 65 -12.12 -2.34 -21.22
N ALA A 66 -11.85 -3.06 -20.12
CA ALA A 66 -10.64 -3.85 -19.96
C ALA A 66 -10.93 -5.36 -20.07
N ASP A 67 -9.98 -6.13 -20.61
CA ASP A 67 -10.07 -7.59 -20.68
C ASP A 67 -10.16 -8.23 -19.29
N PHE A 68 -9.43 -7.69 -18.32
CA PHE A 68 -9.46 -8.10 -16.92
C PHE A 68 -9.99 -6.97 -16.04
N ARG A 69 -11.09 -7.21 -15.37
CA ARG A 69 -11.71 -6.22 -14.49
C ARG A 69 -12.25 -6.85 -13.22
N ALA A 70 -12.39 -6.04 -12.19
CA ALA A 70 -13.01 -6.42 -10.92
C ALA A 70 -14.37 -5.73 -10.82
N GLU A 71 -15.40 -6.50 -10.53
CA GLU A 71 -16.76 -6.02 -10.26
C GLU A 71 -17.13 -6.33 -8.80
N ASP A 72 -18.10 -5.61 -8.24
CA ASP A 72 -18.65 -5.82 -6.89
C ASP A 72 -17.58 -5.88 -5.79
N ILE A 73 -16.61 -4.96 -5.84
CA ILE A 73 -15.52 -4.90 -4.86
C ILE A 73 -16.08 -4.54 -3.49
N THR A 74 -15.85 -5.42 -2.52
CA THR A 74 -16.19 -5.22 -1.11
C THR A 74 -14.91 -5.31 -0.26
N ILE A 75 -14.85 -4.55 0.83
CA ILE A 75 -13.72 -4.57 1.76
C ILE A 75 -14.20 -5.09 3.11
N GLY A 76 -13.58 -6.15 3.59
CA GLY A 76 -13.86 -6.72 4.91
C GLY A 76 -13.31 -5.88 6.06
N LEU A 77 -13.70 -6.21 7.29
CA LEU A 77 -13.20 -5.55 8.52
C LEU A 77 -11.69 -5.73 8.73
N ASP A 78 -11.11 -6.72 8.09
CA ASP A 78 -9.66 -7.00 8.04
C ASP A 78 -8.92 -6.18 6.97
N GLY A 79 -9.65 -5.35 6.19
CA GLY A 79 -9.13 -4.57 5.08
C GLY A 79 -8.90 -5.38 3.80
N CYS A 80 -9.23 -6.68 3.78
CA CYS A 80 -9.08 -7.54 2.61
C CYS A 80 -10.24 -7.36 1.62
N ALA A 81 -9.93 -7.42 0.32
CA ALA A 81 -10.93 -7.25 -0.73
C ALA A 81 -11.52 -8.61 -1.15
N ALA A 82 -12.84 -8.61 -1.38
CA ALA A 82 -13.51 -9.61 -2.18
C ALA A 82 -14.11 -8.94 -3.43
N PHE A 83 -14.07 -9.61 -4.57
CA PHE A 83 -14.57 -9.06 -5.83
C PHE A 83 -14.90 -10.17 -6.82
N HIS A 84 -15.63 -9.82 -7.85
CA HIS A 84 -15.91 -10.68 -8.98
C HIS A 84 -14.92 -10.37 -10.11
N LEU A 85 -14.01 -11.30 -10.41
CA LEU A 85 -13.10 -11.24 -11.54
C LEU A 85 -13.86 -11.53 -12.80
N VAL A 86 -13.80 -10.66 -13.80
CA VAL A 86 -14.33 -10.89 -15.15
C VAL A 86 -13.17 -10.83 -16.15
N CYS A 87 -13.03 -11.85 -16.98
CA CYS A 87 -11.95 -11.95 -17.96
C CYS A 87 -12.37 -12.75 -19.20
N PRO A 88 -11.56 -12.80 -20.28
CA PRO A 88 -11.89 -13.52 -21.51
C PRO A 88 -12.13 -15.04 -21.33
N GLN A 89 -11.60 -15.64 -20.28
CA GLN A 89 -11.75 -17.06 -19.97
C GLN A 89 -13.00 -17.37 -19.12
N GLY A 90 -13.75 -16.37 -18.72
CA GLY A 90 -14.93 -16.48 -17.85
C GLY A 90 -14.86 -15.55 -16.65
N ASP A 91 -15.63 -15.87 -15.64
CA ASP A 91 -15.73 -15.08 -14.43
C ASP A 91 -15.56 -15.94 -13.17
N MET A 92 -15.09 -15.33 -12.07
CA MET A 92 -14.78 -16.03 -10.83
C MET A 92 -14.86 -15.09 -9.64
N SER A 93 -15.50 -15.52 -8.55
CA SER A 93 -15.44 -14.81 -7.26
C SER A 93 -14.07 -15.01 -6.62
N ILE A 94 -13.43 -13.90 -6.26
CA ILE A 94 -12.09 -13.87 -5.66
C ILE A 94 -12.18 -13.27 -4.26
N GLN A 95 -11.50 -13.91 -3.31
CA GLN A 95 -11.24 -13.40 -1.96
C GLN A 95 -9.74 -13.22 -1.79
N LEU A 96 -9.30 -12.02 -1.43
CA LEU A 96 -7.90 -11.76 -1.09
C LEU A 96 -7.66 -11.94 0.40
N THR A 97 -6.43 -12.32 0.75
CA THR A 97 -5.95 -12.47 2.14
C THR A 97 -4.95 -11.38 2.53
N ILE A 98 -4.69 -10.45 1.60
CA ILE A 98 -3.79 -9.31 1.81
C ILE A 98 -4.65 -8.04 1.78
N PRO A 99 -4.58 -7.18 2.82
CA PRO A 99 -5.40 -5.99 2.90
C PRO A 99 -5.02 -4.92 1.89
N GLY A 100 -5.97 -4.04 1.60
CA GLY A 100 -5.80 -2.90 0.71
C GLY A 100 -6.42 -3.09 -0.67
N VAL A 101 -7.31 -2.15 -1.04
CA VAL A 101 -8.02 -2.16 -2.33
C VAL A 101 -7.09 -2.17 -3.55
N HIS A 102 -5.88 -1.61 -3.43
CA HIS A 102 -4.88 -1.64 -4.51
C HIS A 102 -4.44 -3.07 -4.88
N ASN A 103 -4.58 -4.04 -3.97
CA ASN A 103 -4.28 -5.45 -4.24
C ASN A 103 -5.29 -6.09 -5.20
N VAL A 104 -6.46 -5.51 -5.42
CA VAL A 104 -7.35 -5.91 -6.50
C VAL A 104 -6.65 -5.76 -7.86
N GLY A 105 -6.02 -4.60 -8.10
CA GLY A 105 -5.24 -4.40 -9.33
C GLY A 105 -4.06 -5.37 -9.48
N ASN A 106 -3.38 -5.68 -8.38
CA ASN A 106 -2.29 -6.68 -8.39
C ASN A 106 -2.82 -8.08 -8.71
N ALA A 107 -3.98 -8.45 -8.15
CA ALA A 107 -4.64 -9.73 -8.42
C ALA A 107 -5.09 -9.86 -9.88
N LEU A 108 -5.63 -8.79 -10.48
CA LEU A 108 -5.98 -8.78 -11.92
C LEU A 108 -4.77 -9.02 -12.81
N VAL A 109 -3.62 -8.40 -12.49
CA VAL A 109 -2.36 -8.64 -13.24
C VAL A 109 -1.88 -10.07 -13.04
N ALA A 110 -1.92 -10.59 -11.81
CA ALA A 110 -1.53 -11.97 -11.53
C ALA A 110 -2.42 -12.96 -12.31
N ALA A 111 -3.74 -12.75 -12.30
CA ALA A 111 -4.69 -13.55 -13.09
C ALA A 111 -4.38 -13.48 -14.58
N ALA A 112 -4.19 -12.27 -15.13
CA ALA A 112 -3.88 -12.09 -16.54
C ALA A 112 -2.60 -12.82 -16.96
N LEU A 113 -1.55 -12.77 -16.14
CA LEU A 113 -0.28 -13.43 -16.45
C LEU A 113 -0.36 -14.96 -16.32
N THR A 114 -0.97 -15.47 -15.24
CA THR A 114 -1.02 -16.91 -14.96
C THR A 114 -1.94 -17.65 -15.93
N LEU A 115 -3.07 -17.06 -16.33
CA LEU A 115 -3.94 -17.63 -17.35
C LEU A 115 -3.26 -17.73 -18.73
N GLN A 116 -2.35 -16.81 -19.08
CA GLN A 116 -1.60 -16.88 -20.35
C GLN A 116 -0.55 -18.01 -20.36
N VAL A 117 -0.13 -18.51 -19.21
CA VAL A 117 0.79 -19.65 -19.11
C VAL A 117 0.09 -20.96 -18.75
N GLY A 118 -1.25 -21.00 -18.90
CA GLY A 118 -2.04 -22.25 -18.83
C GLY A 118 -2.66 -22.56 -17.48
N ALA A 119 -2.68 -21.63 -16.52
CA ALA A 119 -3.46 -21.79 -15.29
C ALA A 119 -4.98 -21.77 -15.62
N SER A 120 -5.78 -22.44 -14.79
CA SER A 120 -7.24 -22.31 -14.84
C SER A 120 -7.72 -21.17 -13.91
N LEU A 121 -9.00 -20.78 -14.03
CA LEU A 121 -9.61 -19.81 -13.12
C LEU A 121 -9.61 -20.30 -11.66
N GLU A 122 -9.80 -21.61 -11.46
CA GLU A 122 -9.71 -22.22 -10.13
C GLU A 122 -8.29 -22.11 -9.56
N ASN A 123 -7.26 -22.33 -10.39
CA ASN A 123 -5.87 -22.15 -9.97
C ASN A 123 -5.59 -20.69 -9.56
N VAL A 124 -6.15 -19.72 -10.28
CA VAL A 124 -6.05 -18.29 -9.94
C VAL A 124 -6.72 -18.02 -8.62
N ARG A 125 -7.97 -18.45 -8.42
CA ARG A 125 -8.71 -18.28 -7.17
C ARG A 125 -7.95 -18.88 -5.99
N ASP A 126 -7.56 -20.13 -6.11
CA ASP A 126 -6.94 -20.88 -5.01
C ASP A 126 -5.54 -20.32 -4.69
N GLY A 127 -4.80 -19.91 -5.72
CA GLY A 127 -3.50 -19.25 -5.56
C GLY A 127 -3.61 -17.89 -4.86
N LEU A 128 -4.60 -17.07 -5.22
CA LEU A 128 -4.84 -15.78 -4.58
C LEU A 128 -5.32 -15.95 -3.13
N LEU A 129 -6.17 -16.93 -2.86
CA LEU A 129 -6.64 -17.26 -1.52
C LEU A 129 -5.51 -17.81 -0.63
N ALA A 130 -4.57 -18.57 -1.21
CA ALA A 130 -3.43 -19.15 -0.49
C ALA A 130 -2.25 -18.16 -0.30
N MET A 131 -2.35 -16.92 -0.81
CA MET A 131 -1.28 -15.94 -0.65
C MET A 131 -1.00 -15.64 0.81
N LYS A 132 0.29 -15.73 1.17
CA LYS A 132 0.76 -15.33 2.50
C LYS A 132 1.17 -13.88 2.50
N GLN A 133 0.93 -13.21 3.62
CA GLN A 133 1.44 -11.86 3.84
C GLN A 133 2.97 -11.87 3.78
N VAL A 134 3.54 -10.89 3.09
CA VAL A 134 4.99 -10.70 3.00
C VAL A 134 5.39 -9.64 4.02
N SER A 135 6.41 -9.92 4.85
CA SER A 135 6.92 -8.96 5.83
C SER A 135 7.25 -7.62 5.17
N GLY A 136 6.85 -6.52 5.80
CA GLY A 136 7.03 -5.19 5.26
C GLY A 136 6.13 -4.81 4.08
N ARG A 137 5.13 -5.64 3.72
CA ARG A 137 4.17 -5.40 2.63
C ARG A 137 2.74 -5.42 3.15
N LEU A 138 2.39 -4.40 3.92
CA LEU A 138 1.08 -4.26 4.56
C LEU A 138 0.70 -5.50 5.41
N ASN A 139 1.68 -6.04 6.11
CA ASN A 139 1.47 -7.18 7.00
C ASN A 139 0.71 -6.72 8.25
N VAL A 140 -0.50 -7.24 8.44
CA VAL A 140 -1.35 -6.89 9.58
C VAL A 140 -1.12 -7.85 10.72
N LYS A 141 -0.72 -7.31 11.87
CA LYS A 141 -0.48 -8.03 13.12
C LYS A 141 -1.47 -7.53 14.18
N GLN A 142 -2.27 -8.41 14.73
CA GLN A 142 -3.09 -8.09 15.88
C GLN A 142 -2.23 -8.26 17.15
N LEU A 143 -1.83 -7.15 17.77
CA LEU A 143 -0.95 -7.16 18.95
C LEU A 143 -1.75 -7.46 20.22
N THR A 144 -2.92 -6.81 20.35
CA THR A 144 -3.87 -7.02 21.44
C THR A 144 -5.29 -7.03 20.88
N GLU A 145 -6.31 -7.22 21.70
CA GLU A 145 -7.70 -7.12 21.23
C GLU A 145 -8.03 -5.75 20.61
N GLN A 146 -7.34 -4.69 21.03
CA GLN A 146 -7.61 -3.31 20.60
C GLN A 146 -6.52 -2.71 19.69
N VAL A 147 -5.30 -3.25 19.70
CA VAL A 147 -4.17 -2.68 18.96
C VAL A 147 -3.80 -3.54 17.77
N ARG A 148 -3.88 -2.95 16.60
CA ARG A 148 -3.47 -3.54 15.31
C ARG A 148 -2.28 -2.77 14.76
N LEU A 149 -1.28 -3.49 14.28
CA LEU A 149 -0.08 -2.96 13.66
C LEU A 149 -0.02 -3.39 12.19
N LEU A 150 0.13 -2.43 11.30
CA LEU A 150 0.28 -2.63 9.86
C LEU A 150 1.75 -2.36 9.49
N ASP A 151 2.50 -3.41 9.22
CA ASP A 151 3.90 -3.31 8.79
C ASP A 151 3.97 -3.18 7.26
N ASP A 152 4.28 -1.97 6.76
CA ASP A 152 4.50 -1.68 5.35
C ASP A 152 5.86 -1.01 5.12
N THR A 153 6.89 -1.54 5.79
CA THR A 153 8.23 -0.94 5.94
C THR A 153 9.20 -1.25 4.80
N TYR A 154 8.84 -2.13 3.85
CA TYR A 154 9.76 -2.56 2.79
C TYR A 154 10.22 -1.41 1.90
N ASN A 155 9.32 -0.54 1.45
CA ASN A 155 9.63 0.63 0.62
C ASN A 155 8.48 1.66 0.64
N ALA A 156 8.78 2.92 0.27
CA ALA A 156 7.80 3.99 0.20
C ALA A 156 8.02 4.88 -1.01
N ASN A 157 6.93 5.19 -1.70
CA ASN A 157 6.78 6.29 -2.63
C ASN A 157 5.39 6.90 -2.43
N VAL A 158 5.13 8.08 -3.01
CA VAL A 158 3.88 8.83 -2.80
C VAL A 158 2.63 7.97 -3.05
N ALA A 159 2.59 7.26 -4.16
CA ALA A 159 1.42 6.43 -4.51
C ALA A 159 1.20 5.28 -3.52
N SER A 160 2.28 4.60 -3.10
CA SER A 160 2.19 3.49 -2.16
C SER A 160 1.86 3.96 -0.73
N VAL A 161 2.33 5.16 -0.33
CA VAL A 161 1.97 5.74 0.97
C VAL A 161 0.50 6.14 0.97
N ASN A 162 0.00 6.78 -0.09
CA ASN A 162 -1.41 7.13 -0.21
C ASN A 162 -2.31 5.89 -0.18
N ALA A 163 -1.95 4.82 -0.89
CA ALA A 163 -2.68 3.55 -0.86
C ALA A 163 -2.70 2.90 0.54
N ALA A 164 -1.60 3.02 1.29
CA ALA A 164 -1.52 2.54 2.67
C ALA A 164 -2.35 3.41 3.63
N ILE A 165 -2.39 4.74 3.42
CA ILE A 165 -3.27 5.67 4.15
C ILE A 165 -4.74 5.33 3.87
N ASP A 166 -5.12 5.07 2.61
CA ASP A 166 -6.48 4.65 2.26
C ASP A 166 -6.87 3.37 3.00
N THR A 167 -5.96 2.40 3.06
CA THR A 167 -6.18 1.16 3.83
C THR A 167 -6.31 1.44 5.33
N LEU A 168 -5.42 2.28 5.90
CA LEU A 168 -5.51 2.66 7.31
C LEU A 168 -6.81 3.39 7.62
N SER A 169 -7.28 4.25 6.71
CA SER A 169 -8.53 5.00 6.87
C SER A 169 -9.79 4.13 6.87
N SER A 170 -9.72 2.90 6.34
CA SER A 170 -10.85 1.96 6.34
C SER A 170 -11.07 1.29 7.72
N PHE A 171 -10.09 1.33 8.61
CA PHE A 171 -10.25 0.79 9.96
C PHE A 171 -10.96 1.80 10.88
N SER A 172 -11.78 1.27 11.79
CA SER A 172 -12.43 2.05 12.84
C SER A 172 -11.46 2.43 13.97
N GLY A 173 -11.86 3.38 14.81
CA GLY A 173 -11.09 3.77 16.00
C GLY A 173 -10.01 4.83 15.71
N ILE A 174 -8.92 4.76 16.44
CA ILE A 174 -7.76 5.67 16.32
C ILE A 174 -6.81 5.15 15.25
N ARG A 175 -6.49 6.01 14.30
CA ARG A 175 -5.61 5.71 13.16
C ARG A 175 -4.33 6.51 13.27
N VAL A 176 -3.22 5.79 13.31
CA VAL A 176 -1.87 6.34 13.53
C VAL A 176 -1.00 6.00 12.33
N LEU A 177 -0.42 7.01 11.71
CA LEU A 177 0.60 6.85 10.67
C LEU A 177 1.98 7.16 11.26
N VAL A 178 2.90 6.21 11.15
CA VAL A 178 4.33 6.42 11.41
C VAL A 178 5.07 6.38 10.08
N LEU A 179 5.62 7.53 9.66
CA LEU A 179 6.20 7.71 8.34
C LEU A 179 7.69 8.01 8.42
N GLY A 180 8.50 7.15 7.81
CA GLY A 180 9.90 7.42 7.51
C GLY A 180 10.07 8.18 6.18
N ASP A 181 11.32 8.55 5.87
CA ASP A 181 11.62 9.23 4.60
C ASP A 181 11.19 8.40 3.38
N MET A 182 10.63 9.06 2.41
CA MET A 182 10.51 8.57 1.03
C MET A 182 11.76 9.04 0.26
N LYS A 183 12.55 8.11 -0.25
CA LYS A 183 13.79 8.39 -0.99
C LYS A 183 13.58 8.40 -2.50
N GLU A 184 14.60 8.86 -3.23
CA GLU A 184 14.65 8.87 -4.69
C GLU A 184 13.57 9.73 -5.37
N LEU A 185 13.09 10.78 -4.68
CA LEU A 185 12.07 11.70 -5.17
C LEU A 185 12.66 12.95 -5.86
N GLY A 186 14.01 13.09 -5.83
CA GLY A 186 14.73 14.23 -6.41
C GLY A 186 14.46 15.55 -5.66
N GLU A 187 14.64 16.67 -6.35
CA GLU A 187 14.54 18.02 -5.78
C GLU A 187 13.18 18.34 -5.14
N LYS A 188 12.11 17.67 -5.55
CA LYS A 188 10.76 17.85 -5.01
C LYS A 188 10.45 16.95 -3.81
N ALA A 189 11.43 16.31 -3.20
CA ALA A 189 11.22 15.38 -2.11
C ALA A 189 10.41 15.99 -0.96
N ARG A 190 10.74 17.22 -0.55
CA ARG A 190 10.00 17.96 0.49
C ARG A 190 8.52 18.12 0.11
N PHE A 191 8.24 18.62 -1.07
CA PHE A 191 6.87 18.82 -1.58
C PHE A 191 6.06 17.52 -1.56
N TYR A 192 6.67 16.39 -1.93
CA TYR A 192 5.98 15.10 -1.90
C TYR A 192 5.68 14.61 -0.48
N HIS A 193 6.53 14.91 0.50
CA HIS A 193 6.24 14.62 1.91
C HIS A 193 5.11 15.50 2.44
N GLU A 194 5.10 16.79 2.10
CA GLU A 194 4.01 17.71 2.44
C GLU A 194 2.67 17.20 1.86
N GLN A 195 2.64 16.80 0.58
CA GLN A 195 1.44 16.21 -0.05
C GLN A 195 0.92 14.98 0.71
N VAL A 196 1.80 14.11 1.16
CA VAL A 196 1.41 12.92 1.92
C VAL A 196 0.86 13.30 3.30
N GLY A 197 1.46 14.29 3.98
CA GLY A 197 0.96 14.81 5.25
C GLY A 197 -0.44 15.41 5.13
N GLU A 198 -0.68 16.23 4.12
CA GLU A 198 -2.00 16.77 3.81
C GLU A 198 -3.01 15.67 3.45
N TYR A 199 -2.59 14.68 2.67
CA TYR A 199 -3.45 13.54 2.32
C TYR A 199 -3.87 12.74 3.55
N ALA A 200 -2.93 12.46 4.46
CA ALA A 200 -3.22 11.79 5.72
C ALA A 200 -4.26 12.56 6.56
N LYS A 201 -4.09 13.89 6.65
CA LYS A 201 -5.06 14.77 7.32
C LYS A 201 -6.44 14.70 6.67
N GLN A 202 -6.53 14.81 5.34
CA GLN A 202 -7.79 14.72 4.58
C GLN A 202 -8.50 13.38 4.77
N LYS A 203 -7.74 12.28 4.90
CA LYS A 203 -8.27 10.93 5.15
C LYS A 203 -8.64 10.68 6.61
N GLY A 204 -8.51 11.68 7.47
CA GLY A 204 -8.91 11.62 8.87
C GLY A 204 -7.99 10.72 9.70
N ILE A 205 -6.71 10.63 9.38
CA ILE A 205 -5.72 10.02 10.26
C ILE A 205 -5.66 10.87 11.55
N ASN A 206 -5.63 10.21 12.71
CA ASN A 206 -5.69 10.90 13.99
C ASN A 206 -4.33 11.40 14.47
N TYR A 207 -3.27 10.61 14.25
CA TYR A 207 -1.90 10.95 14.65
C TYR A 207 -0.92 10.69 13.52
N LEU A 208 0.03 11.60 13.31
CA LEU A 208 1.15 11.43 12.39
C LEU A 208 2.48 11.58 13.14
N TYR A 209 3.24 10.51 13.22
CA TYR A 209 4.61 10.51 13.72
C TYR A 209 5.59 10.32 12.57
N THR A 210 6.64 11.14 12.54
CA THR A 210 7.62 11.08 11.45
C THR A 210 9.03 10.90 11.97
N MET A 211 9.87 10.19 11.22
CA MET A 211 11.27 9.96 11.53
C MET A 211 12.12 10.01 10.27
N GLY A 212 13.07 10.93 10.22
CA GLY A 212 13.95 11.16 9.07
C GLY A 212 13.93 12.62 8.64
N VAL A 213 14.92 13.05 7.86
CA VAL A 213 15.13 14.47 7.51
C VAL A 213 14.02 15.01 6.62
N LEU A 214 13.52 14.20 5.67
CA LEU A 214 12.53 14.65 4.70
C LEU A 214 11.10 14.54 5.24
N SER A 215 10.81 13.51 6.02
CA SER A 215 9.48 13.23 6.56
C SER A 215 9.01 14.29 7.58
N GLN A 216 9.91 15.09 8.15
CA GLN A 216 9.57 16.25 8.96
C GLN A 216 8.57 17.18 8.26
N SER A 217 8.67 17.32 6.94
CA SER A 217 7.77 18.17 6.15
C SER A 217 6.33 17.67 6.17
N ALA A 218 6.11 16.36 6.29
CA ALA A 218 4.77 15.79 6.40
C ALA A 218 4.10 16.12 7.74
N SER A 219 4.85 16.04 8.86
CA SER A 219 4.31 16.41 10.17
C SER A 219 4.02 17.90 10.28
N ALA A 220 4.82 18.75 9.63
CA ALA A 220 4.66 20.21 9.66
C ALA A 220 3.33 20.70 9.05
N VAL A 221 2.76 19.97 8.08
CA VAL A 221 1.49 20.35 7.42
C VAL A 221 0.27 19.60 7.96
N PHE A 222 0.48 18.61 8.84
CA PHE A 222 -0.59 17.76 9.32
C PHE A 222 -1.52 18.47 10.30
N ASN A 223 -1.19 18.57 11.58
CA ASN A 223 -1.90 19.29 12.64
C ASN A 223 -1.14 19.17 13.99
N GLU A 224 -1.76 19.60 15.09
CA GLU A 224 -1.20 19.49 16.46
C GLU A 224 -0.97 18.04 16.94
N ASN A 225 -1.67 17.05 16.38
CA ASN A 225 -1.49 15.64 16.71
C ASN A 225 -0.38 15.01 15.85
N SER A 226 0.68 15.77 15.58
CA SER A 226 1.86 15.28 14.86
C SER A 226 3.13 15.50 15.65
N GLY A 227 4.13 14.65 15.37
CA GLY A 227 5.46 14.78 15.97
C GLY A 227 6.55 14.31 15.01
N HIS A 228 7.72 14.93 15.14
CA HIS A 228 8.92 14.54 14.40
C HIS A 228 10.01 14.11 15.36
N PHE A 229 10.66 12.97 15.11
CA PHE A 229 11.59 12.33 16.02
C PHE A 229 12.88 11.92 15.32
N SER A 230 14.00 11.99 16.05
CA SER A 230 15.31 11.57 15.55
C SER A 230 15.62 10.09 15.84
N ASP A 231 14.93 9.50 16.81
CA ASP A 231 15.17 8.13 17.27
C ASP A 231 13.85 7.41 17.61
N VAL A 232 13.94 6.10 17.68
CA VAL A 232 12.78 5.21 17.91
C VAL A 232 12.27 5.32 19.35
N GLU A 233 13.15 5.54 20.31
CA GLU A 233 12.80 5.58 21.74
C GLU A 233 11.91 6.78 22.03
N SER A 234 12.32 7.99 21.59
CA SER A 234 11.53 9.21 21.74
C SER A 234 10.19 9.13 20.99
N LEU A 235 10.17 8.54 19.79
CA LEU A 235 8.95 8.33 19.02
C LEU A 235 8.00 7.41 19.77
N LEU A 236 8.50 6.28 20.29
CA LEU A 236 7.69 5.31 21.02
C LEU A 236 7.12 5.92 22.32
N ALA A 237 7.92 6.66 23.08
CA ALA A 237 7.46 7.33 24.30
C ALA A 237 6.31 8.30 24.02
N ALA A 238 6.40 9.07 22.93
CA ALA A 238 5.31 9.96 22.50
C ALA A 238 4.05 9.18 22.08
N MET A 239 4.22 8.06 21.35
CA MET A 239 3.10 7.20 20.99
C MET A 239 2.41 6.61 22.22
N GLU A 240 3.15 6.07 23.16
CA GLU A 240 2.62 5.50 24.42
C GLU A 240 1.86 6.56 25.22
N SER A 241 2.46 7.74 25.40
CA SER A 241 1.83 8.85 26.14
C SER A 241 0.48 9.27 25.53
N ASN A 242 0.38 9.29 24.21
CA ASN A 242 -0.83 9.74 23.52
C ASN A 242 -1.87 8.64 23.33
N LEU A 243 -1.44 7.38 23.14
CA LEU A 243 -2.31 6.32 22.68
C LEU A 243 -2.85 5.43 23.80
N LEU A 244 -2.09 5.20 24.87
CA LEU A 244 -2.50 4.33 26.00
C LEU A 244 -3.72 4.85 26.75
N LEU A 245 -4.04 6.14 26.63
CA LEU A 245 -5.22 6.74 27.26
C LEU A 245 -6.52 6.47 26.51
N HIS A 246 -6.46 5.97 25.27
CA HIS A 246 -7.63 5.71 24.47
C HIS A 246 -8.25 4.35 24.81
N GLN A 247 -9.59 4.34 24.98
CA GLN A 247 -10.38 3.11 25.18
C GLN A 247 -11.01 2.63 23.85
N ARG A 248 -10.38 2.94 22.69
CA ARG A 248 -10.85 2.61 21.36
C ARG A 248 -9.83 1.73 20.66
N ASP A 249 -10.28 1.03 19.63
CA ASP A 249 -9.38 0.31 18.74
C ASP A 249 -8.34 1.27 18.17
N ILE A 250 -7.10 0.81 18.08
CA ILE A 250 -5.95 1.56 17.56
C ILE A 250 -5.37 0.77 16.40
N SER A 251 -5.25 1.44 15.24
CA SER A 251 -4.57 0.89 14.08
C SER A 251 -3.33 1.74 13.78
N ILE A 252 -2.15 1.14 13.84
CA ILE A 252 -0.85 1.78 13.65
C ILE A 252 -0.28 1.29 12.32
N LEU A 253 -0.05 2.19 11.36
CA LEU A 253 0.64 1.90 10.11
C LEU A 253 2.07 2.43 10.19
N VAL A 254 3.05 1.57 9.94
CA VAL A 254 4.47 1.97 9.86
C VAL A 254 4.96 1.81 8.42
N LYS A 255 5.47 2.89 7.82
CA LYS A 255 5.94 2.90 6.44
C LYS A 255 7.13 3.84 6.24
N GLY A 256 8.00 3.48 5.30
CA GLY A 256 9.13 4.30 4.89
C GLY A 256 9.93 3.63 3.77
N SER A 257 10.86 4.34 3.14
CA SER A 257 11.76 3.76 2.15
C SER A 257 12.70 2.73 2.82
N ARG A 258 13.24 1.81 2.04
CA ARG A 258 14.13 0.74 2.56
C ARG A 258 15.29 1.28 3.40
N SER A 259 15.87 2.41 3.00
CA SER A 259 16.97 3.06 3.73
C SER A 259 16.57 3.67 5.07
N SER A 260 15.28 3.94 5.29
CA SER A 260 14.77 4.48 6.57
C SER A 260 14.71 3.42 7.67
N LYS A 261 14.78 2.13 7.32
CA LYS A 261 14.81 1.00 8.25
C LYS A 261 13.68 1.07 9.29
N MET A 262 12.45 1.32 8.81
CA MET A 262 11.29 1.51 9.68
C MET A 262 10.82 0.22 10.36
N GLU A 263 11.33 -0.95 9.97
CA GLU A 263 11.12 -2.22 10.67
C GLU A 263 11.52 -2.17 12.15
N ARG A 264 12.52 -1.35 12.51
CA ARG A 264 12.91 -1.12 13.92
C ARG A 264 11.82 -0.46 14.76
N VAL A 265 10.94 0.36 14.12
CA VAL A 265 9.77 0.93 14.80
C VAL A 265 8.71 -0.14 15.01
N VAL A 266 8.50 -1.01 14.02
CA VAL A 266 7.59 -2.17 14.15
C VAL A 266 8.00 -3.05 15.33
N GLU A 267 9.27 -3.44 15.40
CA GLU A 267 9.81 -4.25 16.49
C GLU A 267 9.67 -3.56 17.87
N ALA A 268 9.91 -2.24 17.93
CA ALA A 268 9.76 -1.46 19.14
C ALA A 268 8.30 -1.39 19.61
N VAL A 269 7.35 -1.18 18.71
CA VAL A 269 5.92 -1.16 19.03
C VAL A 269 5.45 -2.54 19.54
N GLU A 270 5.88 -3.63 18.90
CA GLU A 270 5.58 -4.99 19.35
C GLU A 270 6.09 -5.29 20.76
N ALA A 271 7.28 -4.78 21.11
CA ALA A 271 7.88 -4.98 22.43
C ALA A 271 7.35 -4.05 23.53
N SER A 272 6.64 -2.98 23.15
CA SER A 272 6.21 -1.86 23.99
C SER A 272 4.95 -2.17 24.82
N ALA A 273 4.54 -1.20 25.64
CA ALA A 273 3.27 -1.22 26.36
C ALA A 273 2.06 -1.25 25.39
N LEU A 274 2.15 -0.61 24.20
CA LEU A 274 1.12 -0.68 23.17
C LEU A 274 0.90 -2.10 22.64
N GLY A 275 1.98 -2.87 22.49
CA GLY A 275 1.91 -4.28 22.09
C GLY A 275 1.41 -5.26 23.18
N LYS A 276 1.32 -4.78 24.41
CA LYS A 276 0.90 -5.57 25.60
C LYS A 276 -0.35 -5.02 26.27
N HIS A 277 -0.86 -3.87 25.79
CA HIS A 277 -1.97 -3.16 26.44
C HIS A 277 -3.29 -3.92 26.28
N ASP A 278 -3.92 -4.22 27.41
CA ASP A 278 -5.26 -4.79 27.51
C ASP A 278 -6.11 -3.93 28.46
N SER A 279 -6.83 -2.96 27.93
CA SER A 279 -7.66 -2.04 28.70
C SER A 279 -8.81 -2.71 29.45
N ARG A 280 -9.13 -3.98 29.16
CA ARG A 280 -10.17 -4.74 29.88
C ARG A 280 -9.66 -5.28 31.21
N ARG A 281 -8.34 -5.48 31.38
CA ARG A 281 -7.77 -5.95 32.66
C ARG A 281 -7.79 -4.87 33.73
N GLU A 282 -7.75 -3.59 33.38
CA GLU A 282 -7.79 -2.50 34.37
C GLU A 282 -9.19 -2.27 34.97
N ARG A 283 -10.28 -2.71 34.31
CA ARG A 283 -11.65 -2.59 34.83
C ARG A 283 -12.02 -3.60 35.91
N ILE A 284 -11.20 -4.62 36.14
CA ILE A 284 -11.44 -5.67 37.13
C ILE A 284 -10.67 -5.41 38.44
N ALA A 285 -9.81 -4.38 38.46
CA ALA A 285 -8.96 -4.01 39.60
C ALA A 285 -9.47 -2.81 40.43
N CYS A 286 -10.72 -2.37 40.21
CA CYS A 286 -11.40 -1.35 41.04
C CYS A 286 -12.57 -1.88 41.76
#